data_9dec3a063d23ae8a7762cd7660746a11
#
_entry.id   9dec3a063d23ae8a7762cd7660746a11
#
_cell.length_a   1.000
_cell.length_b   1.000
_cell.length_c   1.000
_cell.angle_alpha   90.00
_cell.angle_beta   90.00
_cell.angle_gamma   90.00
#
_symmetry.space_group_name_H-M   'P 1'
#
loop_
_entity.id
_entity.type
_entity.pdbx_description
1 polymer ?
#
loop_
_entity_poly.entity_id
_entity_poly.type
_entity_poly.pdbx_seq_one_letter_code
_entity_poly.pdbx_strand_id
1 'polypeptide(L)'
;PQDLAAGPMARILVGMHPAHVITDIDGQRAFVSNAEDDTLSVIDLASREVIASVATGDYPHGLRPSPDGRVIWVANVNSGDVSVIDTSTLSEVARIDVGATPVQVGFLPDGSRVYVSLRDENSVAVIDTKTQTVIATVEVGRGPIQIYATPDGRFVYVANQGTEADPDDTVSVIDVATNSVTATIPTGRGAHGVTVSSDGRNVFVTNMFNGTVSVIDVASQAVLANIPVGEGASGITYRP
;
A
#
# COMPACT_ATOMS: atom_id res chain seq x y z
N PRO A 1 -21.34 14.65 6.03
CA PRO A 1 -21.44 13.23 5.81
C PRO A 1 -22.36 13.01 4.62
N GLN A 2 -21.82 12.39 3.54
CA GLN A 2 -22.67 12.00 2.42
C GLN A 2 -23.58 10.87 2.91
N ASP A 3 -24.85 10.93 2.50
CA ASP A 3 -25.82 9.88 2.78
C ASP A 3 -25.41 8.61 2.01
N LEU A 4 -24.77 7.66 2.71
CA LEU A 4 -24.37 6.37 2.15
C LEU A 4 -25.56 5.53 1.64
N ALA A 5 -26.79 5.89 2.03
CA ALA A 5 -28.02 5.25 1.53
C ALA A 5 -28.38 5.66 0.10
N ALA A 6 -27.82 6.76 -0.41
CA ALA A 6 -28.14 7.27 -1.76
C ALA A 6 -27.55 6.46 -2.91
N GLY A 7 -26.69 5.45 -2.63
CA GLY A 7 -25.99 4.67 -3.66
C GLY A 7 -24.85 5.44 -4.36
N PRO A 8 -24.19 4.82 -5.36
CA PRO A 8 -23.09 5.44 -6.06
C PRO A 8 -23.55 6.62 -6.92
N MET A 9 -22.85 7.76 -6.82
CA MET A 9 -23.15 8.96 -7.61
C MET A 9 -22.79 8.82 -9.09
N ALA A 10 -21.79 7.99 -9.40
CA ALA A 10 -21.34 7.71 -10.76
C ALA A 10 -20.65 6.36 -10.84
N ARG A 11 -20.59 5.80 -12.04
CA ARG A 11 -19.75 4.65 -12.40
C ARG A 11 -18.85 5.08 -13.53
N ILE A 12 -17.54 4.90 -13.37
CA ILE A 12 -16.52 5.27 -14.35
C ILE A 12 -15.88 3.98 -14.82
N LEU A 13 -15.93 3.73 -16.14
CA LEU A 13 -15.26 2.58 -16.72
C LEU A 13 -13.76 2.88 -16.83
N VAL A 14 -12.96 1.95 -16.36
CA VAL A 14 -11.50 1.95 -16.45
C VAL A 14 -11.03 0.69 -17.18
N GLY A 15 -9.76 0.32 -17.09
CA GLY A 15 -9.24 -0.92 -17.67
C GLY A 15 -9.70 -2.18 -16.96
N MET A 16 -9.17 -3.32 -17.40
CA MET A 16 -9.53 -4.64 -16.87
C MET A 16 -8.86 -4.92 -15.52
N HIS A 17 -9.59 -5.57 -14.64
CA HIS A 17 -9.16 -5.95 -13.29
C HIS A 17 -8.60 -4.74 -12.50
N PRO A 18 -9.43 -3.72 -12.22
CA PRO A 18 -8.98 -2.59 -11.41
C PRO A 18 -8.63 -3.07 -9.99
N ALA A 19 -7.36 -3.00 -9.61
CA ALA A 19 -6.86 -3.57 -8.36
C ALA A 19 -6.88 -2.55 -7.21
N HIS A 20 -6.32 -1.36 -7.44
CA HIS A 20 -6.24 -0.31 -6.43
C HIS A 20 -6.61 1.06 -7.01
N VAL A 21 -7.08 1.95 -6.13
CA VAL A 21 -7.37 3.35 -6.46
C VAL A 21 -6.84 4.27 -5.37
N ILE A 22 -6.20 5.36 -5.81
CA ILE A 22 -5.77 6.46 -4.94
C ILE A 22 -6.20 7.79 -5.55
N THR A 23 -6.19 8.87 -4.75
CA THR A 23 -6.28 10.24 -5.26
C THR A 23 -4.91 10.90 -5.23
N ASP A 24 -4.73 11.95 -6.05
CA ASP A 24 -3.62 12.87 -5.85
C ASP A 24 -3.79 13.64 -4.53
N ILE A 25 -2.73 14.37 -4.16
CA ILE A 25 -2.72 15.10 -2.88
C ILE A 25 -3.73 16.25 -2.84
N ASP A 26 -4.11 16.80 -4.01
CA ASP A 26 -5.08 17.88 -4.14
C ASP A 26 -6.52 17.37 -4.23
N GLY A 27 -6.72 16.07 -4.36
CA GLY A 27 -8.03 15.43 -4.50
C GLY A 27 -8.75 15.79 -5.80
N GLN A 28 -8.00 16.14 -6.86
CA GLN A 28 -8.57 16.50 -8.15
C GLN A 28 -8.61 15.33 -9.13
N ARG A 29 -7.68 14.39 -9.01
CA ARG A 29 -7.59 13.21 -9.86
C ARG A 29 -7.57 11.94 -9.04
N ALA A 30 -8.10 10.86 -9.62
CA ALA A 30 -7.92 9.51 -9.12
C ALA A 30 -7.06 8.70 -10.11
N PHE A 31 -6.28 7.77 -9.57
CA PHE A 31 -5.40 6.87 -10.31
C PHE A 31 -5.80 5.45 -9.97
N VAL A 32 -6.04 4.64 -11.00
CA VAL A 32 -6.51 3.25 -10.86
C VAL A 32 -5.55 2.32 -11.58
N SER A 33 -4.95 1.38 -10.86
CA SER A 33 -4.17 0.31 -11.48
C SER A 33 -5.08 -0.72 -12.12
N ASN A 34 -4.89 -1.01 -13.41
CA ASN A 34 -5.64 -2.00 -14.19
C ASN A 34 -4.72 -3.20 -14.40
N ALA A 35 -4.87 -4.23 -13.55
CA ALA A 35 -3.89 -5.29 -13.45
C ALA A 35 -3.76 -6.14 -14.72
N GLU A 36 -4.86 -6.40 -15.43
CA GLU A 36 -4.84 -7.23 -16.65
C GLU A 36 -4.59 -6.43 -17.94
N ASP A 37 -4.51 -5.09 -17.86
CA ASP A 37 -4.22 -4.22 -19.02
C ASP A 37 -2.83 -3.59 -18.95
N ASP A 38 -2.05 -3.83 -17.88
CA ASP A 38 -0.72 -3.24 -17.67
C ASP A 38 -0.72 -1.71 -17.76
N THR A 39 -1.79 -1.10 -17.20
CA THR A 39 -2.00 0.35 -17.29
C THR A 39 -2.44 0.96 -15.97
N LEU A 40 -2.26 2.29 -15.90
CA LEU A 40 -2.81 3.15 -14.88
C LEU A 40 -3.84 4.10 -15.53
N SER A 41 -5.11 3.98 -15.18
CA SER A 41 -6.13 4.95 -15.58
C SER A 41 -6.06 6.19 -14.72
N VAL A 42 -6.09 7.38 -15.33
CA VAL A 42 -6.16 8.67 -14.65
C VAL A 42 -7.54 9.27 -14.87
N ILE A 43 -8.24 9.57 -13.77
CA ILE A 43 -9.61 10.08 -13.77
C ILE A 43 -9.59 11.51 -13.26
N ASP A 44 -10.18 12.44 -13.99
CA ASP A 44 -10.53 13.76 -13.48
C ASP A 44 -11.82 13.66 -12.63
N LEU A 45 -11.74 14.04 -11.35
CA LEU A 45 -12.84 13.86 -10.41
C LEU A 45 -13.96 14.90 -10.58
N ALA A 46 -13.68 16.03 -11.24
CA ALA A 46 -14.68 17.05 -11.52
C ALA A 46 -15.57 16.65 -12.68
N SER A 47 -14.97 16.25 -13.81
CA SER A 47 -15.71 15.74 -14.98
C SER A 47 -16.15 14.30 -14.83
N ARG A 48 -15.49 13.51 -13.98
CA ARG A 48 -15.69 12.06 -13.80
C ARG A 48 -15.37 11.26 -15.07
N GLU A 49 -14.36 11.69 -15.79
CA GLU A 49 -13.91 11.06 -17.04
C GLU A 49 -12.48 10.54 -16.89
N VAL A 50 -12.17 9.45 -17.60
CA VAL A 50 -10.79 8.99 -17.75
C VAL A 50 -10.11 9.94 -18.73
N ILE A 51 -9.08 10.65 -18.26
CA ILE A 51 -8.33 11.65 -19.06
C ILE A 51 -7.03 11.12 -19.63
N ALA A 52 -6.53 10.00 -19.08
CA ALA A 52 -5.33 9.32 -19.59
C ALA A 52 -5.31 7.83 -19.21
N SER A 53 -4.59 7.05 -20.00
CA SER A 53 -4.16 5.69 -19.70
C SER A 53 -2.65 5.65 -19.86
N VAL A 54 -1.93 5.30 -18.78
CA VAL A 54 -0.46 5.29 -18.73
C VAL A 54 0.01 3.85 -18.67
N ALA A 55 0.92 3.43 -19.54
CA ALA A 55 1.51 2.10 -19.49
C ALA A 55 2.39 1.94 -18.25
N THR A 56 2.39 0.75 -17.66
CA THR A 56 3.16 0.34 -16.49
C THR A 56 3.97 -0.92 -16.79
N GLY A 57 4.50 -1.60 -15.78
CA GLY A 57 4.95 -2.99 -15.89
C GLY A 57 3.78 -3.97 -15.88
N ASP A 58 4.08 -5.26 -15.91
CA ASP A 58 3.11 -6.35 -15.99
C ASP A 58 2.39 -6.53 -14.64
N TYR A 59 1.06 -6.51 -14.67
CA TYR A 59 0.14 -6.68 -13.56
C TYR A 59 0.31 -5.61 -12.46
N PRO A 60 0.05 -4.31 -12.76
CA PRO A 60 0.12 -3.23 -11.78
C PRO A 60 -0.92 -3.43 -10.68
N HIS A 61 -0.51 -3.29 -9.40
CA HIS A 61 -1.36 -3.55 -8.25
C HIS A 61 -1.36 -2.37 -7.28
N GLY A 62 -0.53 -2.42 -6.25
CA GLY A 62 -0.46 -1.37 -5.23
C GLY A 62 0.23 -0.10 -5.72
N LEU A 63 -0.32 1.05 -5.37
CA LEU A 63 0.23 2.34 -5.79
C LEU A 63 0.13 3.38 -4.68
N ARG A 64 1.07 4.35 -4.69
CA ARG A 64 1.08 5.49 -3.77
C ARG A 64 1.62 6.75 -4.45
N PRO A 65 1.05 7.93 -4.16
CA PRO A 65 1.68 9.19 -4.52
C PRO A 65 2.89 9.45 -3.62
N SER A 66 3.91 10.09 -4.16
CA SER A 66 4.98 10.68 -3.34
C SER A 66 4.39 11.76 -2.41
N PRO A 67 5.01 12.03 -1.25
CA PRO A 67 4.51 13.05 -0.32
C PRO A 67 4.39 14.45 -0.92
N ASP A 68 5.19 14.77 -1.95
CA ASP A 68 5.12 16.03 -2.70
C ASP A 68 4.15 15.99 -3.89
N GLY A 69 3.51 14.84 -4.15
CA GLY A 69 2.53 14.63 -5.22
C GLY A 69 3.08 14.62 -6.65
N ARG A 70 4.40 14.70 -6.84
CA ARG A 70 5.01 14.80 -8.18
C ARG A 70 5.05 13.49 -8.94
N VAL A 71 5.13 12.38 -8.25
CA VAL A 71 5.18 11.05 -8.86
C VAL A 71 4.24 10.08 -8.14
N ILE A 72 3.79 9.07 -8.89
CA ILE A 72 3.10 7.91 -8.35
C ILE A 72 4.00 6.69 -8.59
N TRP A 73 4.23 5.92 -7.55
CA TRP A 73 4.92 4.65 -7.64
C TRP A 73 3.90 3.52 -7.68
N VAL A 74 4.09 2.57 -8.59
CA VAL A 74 3.18 1.45 -8.87
C VAL A 74 3.95 0.14 -8.81
N ALA A 75 3.55 -0.78 -7.94
CA ALA A 75 4.13 -2.12 -7.88
C ALA A 75 3.55 -2.99 -9.00
N ASN A 76 4.40 -3.61 -9.81
CA ASN A 76 4.05 -4.48 -10.93
C ASN A 76 4.37 -5.93 -10.57
N VAL A 77 3.33 -6.70 -10.25
CA VAL A 77 3.41 -8.00 -9.59
C VAL A 77 4.17 -9.04 -10.42
N ASN A 78 3.90 -9.10 -11.73
CA ASN A 78 4.45 -10.14 -12.59
C ASN A 78 5.83 -9.77 -13.15
N SER A 79 6.08 -8.46 -13.43
CA SER A 79 7.38 -8.03 -13.92
C SER A 79 8.45 -7.87 -12.83
N GLY A 80 8.06 -7.85 -11.54
CA GLY A 80 9.03 -7.78 -10.43
C GLY A 80 9.67 -6.41 -10.26
N ASP A 81 8.98 -5.36 -10.69
CA ASP A 81 9.48 -3.99 -10.69
C ASP A 81 8.49 -2.99 -10.13
N VAL A 82 8.91 -1.75 -10.03
CA VAL A 82 8.08 -0.60 -9.66
C VAL A 82 8.17 0.46 -10.75
N SER A 83 7.02 0.85 -11.33
CA SER A 83 6.91 1.99 -12.24
C SER A 83 6.85 3.30 -11.45
N VAL A 84 7.55 4.33 -11.92
CA VAL A 84 7.50 5.71 -11.41
C VAL A 84 6.84 6.58 -12.46
N ILE A 85 5.65 7.09 -12.16
CA ILE A 85 4.82 7.88 -13.08
C ILE A 85 4.86 9.35 -12.67
N ASP A 86 5.27 10.24 -13.54
CA ASP A 86 5.20 11.69 -13.32
C ASP A 86 3.75 12.16 -13.44
N THR A 87 3.26 12.89 -12.42
CA THR A 87 1.85 13.31 -12.33
C THR A 87 1.52 14.49 -13.23
N SER A 88 2.50 15.23 -13.70
CA SER A 88 2.31 16.39 -14.59
C SER A 88 2.31 16.00 -16.06
N THR A 89 3.18 15.08 -16.46
CA THR A 89 3.29 14.58 -17.82
C THR A 89 2.46 13.34 -18.10
N LEU A 90 1.98 12.65 -17.04
CA LEU A 90 1.25 11.39 -17.10
C LEU A 90 2.01 10.34 -17.93
N SER A 91 3.30 10.19 -17.63
CA SER A 91 4.19 9.24 -18.31
C SER A 91 5.11 8.54 -17.31
N GLU A 92 5.51 7.31 -17.62
CA GLU A 92 6.54 6.60 -16.85
C GLU A 92 7.89 7.28 -17.06
N VAL A 93 8.54 7.65 -15.96
CA VAL A 93 9.85 8.34 -15.97
C VAL A 93 10.97 7.45 -15.45
N ALA A 94 10.65 6.37 -14.76
CA ALA A 94 11.60 5.35 -14.32
C ALA A 94 10.90 4.02 -14.06
N ARG A 95 11.68 2.94 -14.11
CA ARG A 95 11.29 1.58 -13.70
C ARG A 95 12.41 0.97 -12.90
N ILE A 96 12.09 0.37 -11.75
CA ILE A 96 13.07 -0.08 -10.75
C ILE A 96 12.81 -1.56 -10.47
N ASP A 97 13.77 -2.43 -10.80
CA ASP A 97 13.73 -3.85 -10.43
C ASP A 97 13.83 -3.98 -8.90
N VAL A 98 12.90 -4.72 -8.27
CA VAL A 98 12.82 -4.83 -6.81
C VAL A 98 12.83 -6.26 -6.28
N GLY A 99 12.55 -7.24 -7.12
CA GLY A 99 12.42 -8.65 -6.74
C GLY A 99 11.04 -9.23 -7.07
N ALA A 100 10.80 -10.48 -6.71
CA ALA A 100 9.61 -11.20 -7.15
C ALA A 100 8.34 -10.72 -6.43
N THR A 101 7.27 -10.60 -7.20
CA THR A 101 5.89 -10.38 -6.72
C THR A 101 5.76 -9.14 -5.81
N PRO A 102 6.18 -7.94 -6.25
CA PRO A 102 5.91 -6.72 -5.51
C PRO A 102 4.40 -6.44 -5.51
N VAL A 103 3.81 -6.19 -4.31
CA VAL A 103 2.36 -6.05 -4.16
C VAL A 103 1.95 -4.62 -3.82
N GLN A 104 2.69 -3.98 -2.91
CA GLN A 104 2.35 -2.64 -2.42
C GLN A 104 3.59 -1.80 -2.20
N VAL A 105 3.43 -0.48 -2.35
CA VAL A 105 4.45 0.53 -2.08
C VAL A 105 4.04 1.40 -0.90
N GLY A 106 5.00 1.81 -0.07
CA GLY A 106 4.79 2.72 1.06
C GLY A 106 5.91 3.72 1.17
N PHE A 107 5.60 5.02 1.14
CA PHE A 107 6.57 6.10 1.33
C PHE A 107 6.84 6.38 2.80
N LEU A 108 8.08 6.78 3.12
CA LEU A 108 8.32 7.57 4.33
C LEU A 108 7.70 8.96 4.16
N PRO A 109 7.27 9.61 5.27
CA PRO A 109 6.65 10.93 5.21
C PRO A 109 7.53 12.03 4.60
N ASP A 110 8.86 11.91 4.72
CA ASP A 110 9.84 12.84 4.12
C ASP A 110 10.13 12.55 2.64
N GLY A 111 9.56 11.48 2.09
CA GLY A 111 9.75 11.05 0.71
C GLY A 111 11.13 10.46 0.39
N SER A 112 12.01 10.30 1.37
CA SER A 112 13.40 9.84 1.13
C SER A 112 13.51 8.36 0.75
N ARG A 113 12.55 7.53 1.18
CA ARG A 113 12.55 6.09 0.91
C ARG A 113 11.16 5.58 0.56
N VAL A 114 11.14 4.50 -0.21
CA VAL A 114 9.97 3.67 -0.48
C VAL A 114 10.24 2.25 0.00
N TYR A 115 9.26 1.67 0.63
CA TYR A 115 9.22 0.27 1.05
C TYR A 115 8.26 -0.48 0.14
N VAL A 116 8.68 -1.62 -0.39
CA VAL A 116 7.89 -2.44 -1.33
C VAL A 116 7.75 -3.84 -0.77
N SER A 117 6.54 -4.32 -0.52
CA SER A 117 6.30 -5.70 -0.09
C SER A 117 6.55 -6.67 -1.25
N LEU A 118 7.39 -7.67 -1.02
CA LEU A 118 7.70 -8.76 -1.94
C LEU A 118 7.04 -10.03 -1.39
N ARG A 119 5.80 -10.28 -1.84
CA ARG A 119 4.92 -11.30 -1.25
C ARG A 119 5.55 -12.69 -1.22
N ASP A 120 6.06 -13.14 -2.36
CA ASP A 120 6.53 -14.52 -2.51
C ASP A 120 7.96 -14.71 -1.96
N GLU A 121 8.66 -13.60 -1.66
CA GLU A 121 9.99 -13.60 -1.02
C GLU A 121 9.92 -13.45 0.51
N ASN A 122 8.74 -13.18 1.09
CA ASN A 122 8.57 -12.89 2.51
C ASN A 122 9.50 -11.75 2.98
N SER A 123 9.62 -10.72 2.15
CA SER A 123 10.55 -9.63 2.39
C SER A 123 9.98 -8.28 1.96
N VAL A 124 10.70 -7.23 2.29
CA VAL A 124 10.42 -5.85 1.90
C VAL A 124 11.67 -5.25 1.28
N ALA A 125 11.58 -4.80 0.03
CA ALA A 125 12.63 -4.01 -0.59
C ALA A 125 12.56 -2.55 -0.09
N VAL A 126 13.71 -1.96 0.20
CA VAL A 126 13.86 -0.55 0.59
C VAL A 126 14.57 0.19 -0.53
N ILE A 127 13.93 1.22 -1.07
CA ILE A 127 14.44 1.99 -2.20
C ILE A 127 14.76 3.41 -1.73
N ASP A 128 15.94 3.91 -2.07
CA ASP A 128 16.26 5.34 -1.98
C ASP A 128 15.63 6.06 -3.16
N THR A 129 14.76 7.05 -2.89
CA THR A 129 13.98 7.73 -3.94
C THR A 129 14.82 8.65 -4.83
N LYS A 130 15.92 9.15 -4.30
CA LYS A 130 16.81 10.07 -5.03
C LYS A 130 17.68 9.31 -6.05
N THR A 131 18.23 8.16 -5.64
CA THR A 131 19.06 7.33 -6.52
C THR A 131 18.23 6.34 -7.33
N GLN A 132 16.97 6.08 -6.92
CA GLN A 132 16.08 5.09 -7.49
C GLN A 132 16.69 3.68 -7.50
N THR A 133 17.36 3.32 -6.42
CA THR A 133 18.01 2.01 -6.26
C THR A 133 17.55 1.32 -4.99
N VAL A 134 17.46 -0.01 -5.02
CA VAL A 134 17.25 -0.83 -3.82
C VAL A 134 18.51 -0.75 -2.96
N ILE A 135 18.35 -0.30 -1.71
CA ILE A 135 19.43 -0.12 -0.74
C ILE A 135 19.45 -1.19 0.35
N ALA A 136 18.34 -1.89 0.53
CA ALA A 136 18.22 -3.01 1.48
C ALA A 136 17.05 -3.92 1.10
N THR A 137 17.12 -5.18 1.55
CA THR A 137 15.99 -6.12 1.59
C THR A 137 15.85 -6.60 3.03
N VAL A 138 14.63 -6.52 3.57
CA VAL A 138 14.35 -6.83 4.98
C VAL A 138 13.42 -8.05 5.03
N GLU A 139 13.86 -9.12 5.66
CA GLU A 139 13.01 -10.31 5.89
C GLU A 139 11.88 -9.97 6.88
N VAL A 140 10.64 -10.38 6.57
CA VAL A 140 9.43 -10.17 7.37
C VAL A 140 8.64 -11.48 7.52
N GLY A 141 7.40 -11.42 7.98
CA GLY A 141 6.52 -12.58 7.99
C GLY A 141 6.08 -13.02 6.59
N ARG A 142 5.30 -14.11 6.54
CA ARG A 142 4.89 -14.74 5.28
C ARG A 142 3.87 -13.89 4.51
N GLY A 143 4.09 -13.79 3.20
CA GLY A 143 3.17 -13.14 2.28
C GLY A 143 2.85 -11.69 2.65
N PRO A 144 3.84 -10.79 2.78
CA PRO A 144 3.60 -9.39 3.11
C PRO A 144 2.77 -8.71 2.01
N ILE A 145 1.73 -7.97 2.43
CA ILE A 145 0.80 -7.25 1.53
C ILE A 145 0.92 -5.75 1.73
N GLN A 146 0.21 -5.19 2.71
CA GLN A 146 0.16 -3.74 2.92
C GLN A 146 1.31 -3.25 3.80
N ILE A 147 1.77 -2.03 3.48
CA ILE A 147 2.86 -1.34 4.17
C ILE A 147 2.42 0.07 4.53
N TYR A 148 2.74 0.53 5.73
CA TYR A 148 2.50 1.90 6.14
C TYR A 148 3.57 2.41 7.12
N ALA A 149 4.10 3.61 6.86
CA ALA A 149 5.06 4.27 7.75
C ALA A 149 4.35 5.07 8.84
N THR A 150 4.95 5.19 10.02
CA THR A 150 4.50 6.13 11.05
C THR A 150 4.72 7.58 10.60
N PRO A 151 3.89 8.55 11.06
CA PRO A 151 4.03 9.96 10.67
C PRO A 151 5.37 10.60 11.08
N ASP A 152 6.04 10.06 12.10
CA ASP A 152 7.39 10.49 12.52
C ASP A 152 8.52 9.86 11.70
N GLY A 153 8.20 8.94 10.77
CA GLY A 153 9.14 8.26 9.90
C GLY A 153 10.07 7.25 10.61
N ARG A 154 9.77 6.85 11.86
CA ARG A 154 10.63 5.95 12.63
C ARG A 154 10.40 4.48 12.33
N PHE A 155 9.15 4.10 12.09
CA PHE A 155 8.76 2.72 11.88
C PHE A 155 7.95 2.53 10.61
N VAL A 156 8.07 1.34 10.04
CA VAL A 156 7.21 0.85 8.94
C VAL A 156 6.53 -0.43 9.41
N TYR A 157 5.21 -0.45 9.35
CA TYR A 157 4.39 -1.61 9.69
C TYR A 157 4.02 -2.37 8.43
N VAL A 158 4.25 -3.68 8.44
CA VAL A 158 4.03 -4.58 7.32
C VAL A 158 3.04 -5.67 7.74
N ALA A 159 1.88 -5.71 7.08
CA ALA A 159 0.90 -6.75 7.31
C ALA A 159 1.31 -8.04 6.56
N ASN A 160 1.50 -9.13 7.30
CA ASN A 160 1.86 -10.43 6.77
C ASN A 160 0.58 -11.28 6.66
N GLN A 161 0.12 -11.54 5.44
CA GLN A 161 -1.15 -12.22 5.22
C GLN A 161 -1.01 -13.74 5.21
N GLY A 162 0.10 -14.24 4.67
CA GLY A 162 0.20 -15.64 4.28
C GLY A 162 -0.79 -16.00 3.17
N THR A 163 -1.30 -17.21 3.21
CA THR A 163 -2.37 -17.70 2.32
C THR A 163 -3.58 -18.14 3.15
N GLU A 164 -4.72 -18.38 2.52
CA GLU A 164 -5.89 -18.90 3.23
C GLU A 164 -5.63 -20.29 3.85
N ALA A 165 -4.86 -21.14 3.17
CA ALA A 165 -4.48 -22.46 3.65
C ALA A 165 -3.40 -22.43 4.76
N ASP A 166 -2.48 -21.45 4.69
CA ASP A 166 -1.40 -21.24 5.65
C ASP A 166 -1.29 -19.73 5.97
N PRO A 167 -2.25 -19.19 6.74
CA PRO A 167 -2.28 -17.76 7.04
C PRO A 167 -1.15 -17.37 7.97
N ASP A 168 -0.61 -16.17 7.75
CA ASP A 168 0.17 -15.46 8.76
C ASP A 168 -0.78 -14.57 9.57
N ASP A 169 -0.51 -14.42 10.85
CA ASP A 169 -1.31 -13.64 11.79
C ASP A 169 -0.49 -12.54 12.46
N THR A 170 0.54 -12.05 11.75
CA THR A 170 1.48 -11.11 12.32
C THR A 170 1.59 -9.81 11.52
N VAL A 171 2.10 -8.81 12.20
CA VAL A 171 2.59 -7.56 11.63
C VAL A 171 4.07 -7.42 11.98
N SER A 172 4.92 -7.22 10.98
CA SER A 172 6.33 -6.90 11.20
C SER A 172 6.52 -5.39 11.36
N VAL A 173 7.36 -4.99 12.32
CA VAL A 173 7.73 -3.60 12.57
C VAL A 173 9.17 -3.40 12.16
N ILE A 174 9.40 -2.64 11.10
CA ILE A 174 10.74 -2.31 10.60
C ILE A 174 11.16 -0.97 11.21
N ASP A 175 12.32 -0.93 11.85
CA ASP A 175 12.98 0.32 12.25
C ASP A 175 13.68 0.94 11.04
N VAL A 176 13.33 2.19 10.74
CA VAL A 176 13.82 2.90 9.55
C VAL A 176 15.32 3.23 9.61
N ALA A 177 15.84 3.44 10.83
CA ALA A 177 17.26 3.79 10.99
C ALA A 177 18.19 2.61 10.72
N THR A 178 17.73 1.39 11.02
CA THR A 178 18.53 0.17 10.90
C THR A 178 18.13 -0.72 9.72
N ASN A 179 16.96 -0.46 9.09
CA ASN A 179 16.33 -1.34 8.10
C ASN A 179 16.23 -2.79 8.59
N SER A 180 15.79 -2.99 9.83
CA SER A 180 15.64 -4.32 10.41
C SER A 180 14.31 -4.45 11.16
N VAL A 181 13.78 -5.67 11.24
CA VAL A 181 12.58 -5.96 12.04
C VAL A 181 12.95 -5.91 13.52
N THR A 182 12.28 -5.03 14.26
CA THR A 182 12.47 -4.85 15.70
C THR A 182 11.37 -5.51 16.53
N ALA A 183 10.22 -5.78 15.93
CA ALA A 183 9.13 -6.51 16.54
C ALA A 183 8.30 -7.26 15.49
N THR A 184 7.71 -8.37 15.93
CA THR A 184 6.67 -9.11 15.22
C THR A 184 5.47 -9.20 16.15
N ILE A 185 4.37 -8.55 15.78
CA ILE A 185 3.19 -8.38 16.61
C ILE A 185 2.11 -9.35 16.17
N PRO A 186 1.69 -10.31 17.00
CA PRO A 186 0.53 -11.16 16.68
C PRO A 186 -0.75 -10.32 16.60
N THR A 187 -1.53 -10.53 15.53
CA THR A 187 -2.81 -9.86 15.28
C THR A 187 -3.93 -10.91 15.13
N GLY A 188 -4.59 -10.95 14.00
CA GLY A 188 -5.53 -12.01 13.64
C GLY A 188 -5.13 -12.63 12.30
N ARG A 189 -5.74 -13.75 11.97
CA ARG A 189 -5.42 -14.53 10.76
C ARG A 189 -5.61 -13.71 9.50
N GLY A 190 -4.60 -13.72 8.64
CA GLY A 190 -4.59 -13.02 7.36
C GLY A 190 -4.51 -11.50 7.52
N ALA A 191 -3.50 -10.99 8.25
CA ALA A 191 -3.24 -9.57 8.37
C ALA A 191 -3.02 -8.97 6.96
N HIS A 192 -3.89 -8.04 6.54
CA HIS A 192 -3.93 -7.55 5.15
C HIS A 192 -3.76 -6.04 5.05
N GLY A 193 -4.78 -5.27 5.38
CA GLY A 193 -4.74 -3.81 5.33
C GLY A 193 -4.07 -3.23 6.56
N VAL A 194 -3.22 -2.22 6.39
CA VAL A 194 -2.60 -1.50 7.50
C VAL A 194 -2.68 0.00 7.28
N THR A 195 -3.00 0.73 8.34
CA THR A 195 -2.96 2.21 8.37
C THR A 195 -2.57 2.70 9.76
N VAL A 196 -2.04 3.92 9.83
CA VAL A 196 -1.59 4.55 11.09
C VAL A 196 -2.44 5.79 11.34
N SER A 197 -2.81 6.03 12.61
CA SER A 197 -3.48 7.27 13.01
C SER A 197 -2.61 8.51 12.73
N SER A 198 -3.24 9.65 12.46
CA SER A 198 -2.50 10.89 12.12
C SER A 198 -1.59 11.39 13.25
N ASP A 199 -1.90 11.03 14.51
CA ASP A 199 -1.07 11.34 15.68
C ASP A 199 0.07 10.33 15.91
N GLY A 200 0.14 9.27 15.09
CA GLY A 200 1.16 8.23 15.15
C GLY A 200 1.05 7.28 16.35
N ARG A 201 -0.07 7.31 17.11
CA ARG A 201 -0.20 6.51 18.33
C ARG A 201 -0.72 5.10 18.10
N ASN A 202 -1.56 4.92 17.08
CA ASN A 202 -2.22 3.65 16.82
C ASN A 202 -2.01 3.19 15.38
N VAL A 203 -1.83 1.89 15.22
CA VAL A 203 -1.88 1.19 13.94
C VAL A 203 -3.14 0.33 13.91
N PHE A 204 -3.84 0.36 12.78
CA PHE A 204 -5.04 -0.45 12.54
C PHE A 204 -4.72 -1.46 11.46
N VAL A 205 -5.03 -2.73 11.73
CA VAL A 205 -4.73 -3.85 10.82
C VAL A 205 -5.99 -4.67 10.60
N THR A 206 -6.39 -4.83 9.33
CA THR A 206 -7.49 -5.76 9.01
C THR A 206 -6.98 -7.19 9.02
N ASN A 207 -7.74 -8.09 9.62
CA ASN A 207 -7.47 -9.53 9.65
C ASN A 207 -8.53 -10.22 8.78
N MET A 208 -8.17 -10.45 7.52
CA MET A 208 -9.09 -10.84 6.46
C MET A 208 -9.83 -12.14 6.75
N PHE A 209 -9.13 -13.13 7.32
CA PHE A 209 -9.70 -14.45 7.59
C PHE A 209 -10.37 -14.57 8.96
N ASN A 210 -10.27 -13.54 9.81
CA ASN A 210 -11.00 -13.46 11.10
C ASN A 210 -12.14 -12.44 11.07
N GLY A 211 -12.26 -11.60 10.04
CA GLY A 211 -13.26 -10.54 10.00
C GLY A 211 -13.13 -9.51 11.13
N THR A 212 -11.89 -9.18 11.51
CA THR A 212 -11.60 -8.24 12.60
C THR A 212 -10.64 -7.15 12.17
N VAL A 213 -10.57 -6.08 12.97
CA VAL A 213 -9.50 -5.07 12.94
C VAL A 213 -8.75 -5.12 14.26
N SER A 214 -7.43 -5.35 14.21
CA SER A 214 -6.54 -5.19 15.36
C SER A 214 -6.13 -3.74 15.52
N VAL A 215 -6.18 -3.22 16.74
CA VAL A 215 -5.65 -1.90 17.11
C VAL A 215 -4.36 -2.12 17.88
N ILE A 216 -3.26 -1.60 17.37
CA ILE A 216 -1.91 -1.73 17.93
C ILE A 216 -1.49 -0.36 18.48
N ASP A 217 -1.01 -0.32 19.71
CA ASP A 217 -0.33 0.86 20.28
C ASP A 217 1.13 0.90 19.79
N VAL A 218 1.52 2.03 19.20
CA VAL A 218 2.86 2.21 18.61
C VAL A 218 3.95 2.23 19.68
N ALA A 219 3.68 2.78 20.87
CA ALA A 219 4.68 2.93 21.91
C ALA A 219 5.02 1.60 22.58
N SER A 220 4.02 0.78 22.87
CA SER A 220 4.21 -0.54 23.48
C SER A 220 4.37 -1.67 22.48
N GLN A 221 4.06 -1.43 21.19
CA GLN A 221 4.02 -2.44 20.13
C GLN A 221 3.15 -3.65 20.50
N ALA A 222 2.01 -3.39 21.12
CA ALA A 222 1.07 -4.40 21.58
C ALA A 222 -0.33 -4.15 21.04
N VAL A 223 -1.08 -5.25 20.83
CA VAL A 223 -2.50 -5.15 20.44
C VAL A 223 -3.33 -4.72 21.65
N LEU A 224 -4.04 -3.61 21.52
CA LEU A 224 -4.97 -3.07 22.50
C LEU A 224 -6.37 -3.72 22.40
N ALA A 225 -6.81 -3.99 21.17
CA ALA A 225 -8.14 -4.53 20.91
C ALA A 225 -8.20 -5.25 19.56
N ASN A 226 -9.13 -6.21 19.44
CA ASN A 226 -9.58 -6.80 18.19
C ASN A 226 -11.07 -6.49 18.04
N ILE A 227 -11.43 -5.76 16.97
CA ILE A 227 -12.78 -5.25 16.75
C ILE A 227 -13.43 -6.06 15.61
N PRO A 228 -14.56 -6.75 15.84
CA PRO A 228 -15.29 -7.44 14.77
C PRO A 228 -15.84 -6.43 13.74
N VAL A 229 -15.62 -6.70 12.44
CA VAL A 229 -16.06 -5.83 11.34
C VAL A 229 -16.79 -6.57 10.21
N GLY A 230 -16.57 -7.87 10.07
CA GLY A 230 -17.15 -8.71 9.01
C GLY A 230 -16.09 -9.45 8.21
N GLU A 231 -16.50 -10.53 7.56
CA GLU A 231 -15.62 -11.40 6.78
C GLU A 231 -15.01 -10.67 5.57
N GLY A 232 -13.79 -11.05 5.20
CA GLY A 232 -13.09 -10.53 4.03
C GLY A 232 -12.60 -9.08 4.19
N ALA A 233 -12.42 -8.58 5.42
CA ALA A 233 -11.90 -7.24 5.68
C ALA A 233 -10.48 -7.08 5.10
N SER A 234 -10.34 -6.47 3.90
CA SER A 234 -9.08 -6.34 3.19
C SER A 234 -8.52 -4.91 3.18
N GLY A 235 -9.36 -3.90 3.00
CA GLY A 235 -8.93 -2.51 2.93
C GLY A 235 -9.21 -1.74 4.22
N ILE A 236 -8.34 -0.79 4.54
CA ILE A 236 -8.53 0.13 5.65
C ILE A 236 -7.93 1.50 5.33
N THR A 237 -8.60 2.54 5.77
CA THR A 237 -8.09 3.91 5.72
C THR A 237 -8.44 4.64 7.01
N TYR A 238 -7.60 5.57 7.40
CA TYR A 238 -7.82 6.43 8.56
C TYR A 238 -8.12 7.85 8.09
N ARG A 239 -9.15 8.43 8.67
CA ARG A 239 -9.48 9.85 8.49
C ARG A 239 -9.62 10.49 9.86
N PRO A 240 -8.80 11.54 10.18
CA PRO A 240 -8.88 12.25 11.45
C PRO A 240 -10.19 13.03 11.62
#